data_114d2e432ff7433808d5e93f59989fa1
#
_entry.id   114d2e432ff7433808d5e93f59989fa1
#
_cell.length_a   1.000
_cell.length_b   1.000
_cell.length_c   1.000
_cell.angle_alpha   90.00
_cell.angle_beta   90.00
_cell.angle_gamma   90.00
#
_symmetry.space_group_name_H-M   'P 1'
#
loop_
_entity.id
_entity.type
_entity.pdbx_description
1 polymer ?
#
loop_
_entity_poly.entity_id
_entity_poly.type
_entity_poly.pdbx_seq_one_letter_code
_entity_poly.pdbx_strand_id
1 'polypeptide(L)'
;TSAERTTSAGNGAIMRLAPMVIAGFRSRSPREVVATARLSARETHFSVEAEAATEVFAALLVGALLGWSPQQLMDVSWASTGAAFDEMAARVISPDPQVRASWEAETSGYIVNGLRLAVHGLLDFPSFKDATLAIANMGGDSDTNAAIYGQLGGAFYGIEAIPASWRERVHLGEEIDQLARDLVDLRLEAPRTRFDEDL
;
A
#
# COMPACT_ATOMS: atom_id res chain seq x y z
N THR A 1 10.62 28.38 3.70
CA THR A 1 11.37 27.81 2.57
C THR A 1 10.53 26.70 2.01
N SER A 2 9.96 26.88 0.78
CA SER A 2 9.33 25.77 0.04
C SER A 2 10.41 24.75 -0.29
N ALA A 3 10.33 23.55 0.29
CA ALA A 3 11.19 22.46 -0.12
C ALA A 3 10.94 22.18 -1.63
N GLU A 4 12.01 22.19 -2.43
CA GLU A 4 11.89 21.81 -3.83
C GLU A 4 11.47 20.35 -3.92
N ARG A 5 10.42 20.06 -4.71
CA ARG A 5 9.97 18.69 -4.96
C ARG A 5 11.08 17.92 -5.68
N THR A 6 11.37 16.72 -5.19
CA THR A 6 12.34 15.83 -5.83
C THR A 6 11.68 15.08 -6.99
N THR A 7 12.50 14.59 -7.93
CA THR A 7 12.06 13.66 -8.98
C THR A 7 12.21 12.21 -8.56
N SER A 8 12.71 11.95 -7.34
CA SER A 8 12.94 10.60 -6.83
C SER A 8 11.63 9.95 -6.41
N ALA A 9 11.31 8.82 -7.03
CA ALA A 9 10.12 8.03 -6.78
C ALA A 9 10.49 6.59 -6.38
N GLY A 10 11.30 6.46 -5.32
CA GLY A 10 11.62 5.16 -4.72
C GLY A 10 10.41 4.55 -4.00
N ASN A 11 10.39 3.23 -3.88
CA ASN A 11 9.30 2.47 -3.24
C ASN A 11 9.28 2.58 -1.70
N GLY A 12 10.23 3.27 -1.09
CA GLY A 12 10.32 3.48 0.36
C GLY A 12 9.08 4.14 0.99
N ALA A 13 8.31 4.91 0.20
CA ALA A 13 7.06 5.50 0.68
C ALA A 13 5.97 4.45 0.90
N ILE A 14 5.86 3.44 0.03
CA ILE A 14 4.81 2.43 0.09
C ILE A 14 5.19 1.17 0.87
N MET A 15 6.48 0.81 0.98
CA MET A 15 6.90 -0.39 1.71
C MET A 15 6.55 -0.36 3.21
N ARG A 16 6.23 0.79 3.78
CA ARG A 16 5.92 1.03 5.20
C ARG A 16 4.52 1.65 5.43
N LEU A 17 3.63 1.59 4.44
CA LEU A 17 2.38 2.35 4.46
C LEU A 17 1.28 1.72 5.32
N ALA A 18 1.20 0.38 5.41
CA ALA A 18 0.11 -0.31 6.07
C ALA A 18 -0.19 0.18 7.51
N PRO A 19 0.80 0.45 8.39
CA PRO A 19 0.53 0.97 9.73
C PRO A 19 -0.27 2.28 9.73
N MET A 20 0.01 3.19 8.81
CA MET A 20 -0.73 4.45 8.67
C MET A 20 -2.19 4.22 8.25
N VAL A 21 -2.40 3.31 7.28
CA VAL A 21 -3.75 2.94 6.83
C VAL A 21 -4.54 2.28 7.95
N ILE A 22 -3.95 1.33 8.68
CA ILE A 22 -4.58 0.64 9.80
C ILE A 22 -4.97 1.63 10.90
N ALA A 23 -4.08 2.53 11.29
CA ALA A 23 -4.33 3.55 12.32
C ALA A 23 -5.51 4.48 11.95
N GLY A 24 -5.64 4.83 10.67
CA GLY A 24 -6.72 5.67 10.16
C GLY A 24 -8.04 4.92 9.93
N PHE A 25 -8.00 3.62 9.71
CA PHE A 25 -9.10 2.83 9.17
C PHE A 25 -10.40 2.90 9.98
N ARG A 26 -10.31 2.92 11.32
CA ARG A 26 -11.49 2.98 12.21
C ARG A 26 -11.88 4.39 12.64
N SER A 27 -11.01 5.37 12.41
CA SER A 27 -11.17 6.74 12.95
C SER A 27 -11.51 7.76 11.87
N ARG A 28 -11.36 7.41 10.59
CA ARG A 28 -11.55 8.29 9.44
C ARG A 28 -12.41 7.61 8.37
N SER A 29 -13.01 8.39 7.49
CA SER A 29 -13.61 7.84 6.29
C SER A 29 -12.54 7.26 5.35
N PRO A 30 -12.88 6.25 4.52
CA PRO A 30 -11.95 5.69 3.53
C PRO A 30 -11.23 6.74 2.68
N ARG A 31 -11.94 7.77 2.22
CA ARG A 31 -11.35 8.88 1.44
C ARG A 31 -10.35 9.71 2.24
N GLU A 32 -10.62 9.98 3.51
CA GLU A 32 -9.69 10.71 4.38
C GLU A 32 -8.41 9.91 4.63
N VAL A 33 -8.50 8.58 4.80
CA VAL A 33 -7.32 7.71 4.91
C VAL A 33 -6.46 7.84 3.66
N VAL A 34 -7.05 7.71 2.48
CA VAL A 34 -6.34 7.84 1.20
C VAL A 34 -5.70 9.22 1.06
N ALA A 35 -6.46 10.30 1.27
CA ALA A 35 -5.95 11.66 1.14
C ALA A 35 -4.81 11.98 2.15
N THR A 36 -4.81 11.31 3.31
CA THR A 36 -3.77 11.48 4.33
C THR A 36 -2.49 10.71 3.94
N ALA A 37 -2.59 9.66 3.15
CA ALA A 37 -1.46 8.78 2.77
C ALA A 37 -0.32 9.55 2.09
N ARG A 38 -0.63 10.56 1.26
CA ARG A 38 0.37 11.43 0.65
C ARG A 38 1.28 12.14 1.66
N LEU A 39 0.78 12.44 2.86
CA LEU A 39 1.57 13.09 3.91
C LEU A 39 2.66 12.14 4.43
N SER A 40 2.34 10.84 4.54
CA SER A 40 3.33 9.81 4.87
C SER A 40 4.43 9.70 3.80
N ALA A 41 4.07 9.82 2.51
CA ALA A 41 5.08 9.82 1.45
C ALA A 41 6.07 10.98 1.61
N ARG A 42 5.60 12.17 1.96
CA ARG A 42 6.41 13.39 2.11
C ARG A 42 7.48 13.33 3.19
N GLU A 43 7.35 12.42 4.14
CA GLU A 43 8.36 12.23 5.18
C GLU A 43 9.71 11.75 4.60
N THR A 44 9.67 11.00 3.50
CA THR A 44 10.86 10.39 2.89
C THR A 44 10.98 10.63 1.38
N HIS A 45 9.86 10.82 0.65
CA HIS A 45 9.81 10.92 -0.81
C HIS A 45 8.90 12.06 -1.24
N PHE A 46 9.46 13.26 -1.38
CA PHE A 46 8.71 14.47 -1.71
C PHE A 46 8.59 14.66 -3.24
N SER A 47 7.83 13.79 -3.91
CA SER A 47 7.53 13.91 -5.34
C SER A 47 6.06 13.67 -5.62
N VAL A 48 5.52 14.27 -6.68
CA VAL A 48 4.11 14.08 -7.11
C VAL A 48 3.83 12.61 -7.38
N GLU A 49 4.78 11.93 -8.00
CA GLU A 49 4.65 10.50 -8.35
C GLU A 49 4.61 9.60 -7.10
N ALA A 50 5.48 9.85 -6.11
CA ALA A 50 5.46 9.09 -4.87
C ALA A 50 4.19 9.36 -4.06
N GLU A 51 3.71 10.61 -4.01
CA GLU A 51 2.45 10.95 -3.37
C GLU A 51 1.28 10.21 -4.01
N ALA A 52 1.15 10.27 -5.35
CA ALA A 52 0.07 9.62 -6.09
C ALA A 52 0.11 8.09 -5.95
N ALA A 53 1.29 7.47 -6.04
CA ALA A 53 1.44 6.02 -5.85
C ALA A 53 1.05 5.60 -4.43
N THR A 54 1.38 6.40 -3.42
CA THR A 54 1.04 6.13 -2.02
C THR A 54 -0.47 6.24 -1.80
N GLU A 55 -1.14 7.21 -2.41
CA GLU A 55 -2.60 7.33 -2.36
C GLU A 55 -3.31 6.15 -3.05
N VAL A 56 -2.85 5.73 -4.24
CA VAL A 56 -3.40 4.56 -4.93
C VAL A 56 -3.20 3.29 -4.11
N PHE A 57 -2.02 3.10 -3.52
CA PHE A 57 -1.77 1.94 -2.67
C PHE A 57 -2.63 1.96 -1.40
N ALA A 58 -2.83 3.12 -0.78
CA ALA A 58 -3.74 3.27 0.35
C ALA A 58 -5.18 2.90 -0.03
N ALA A 59 -5.65 3.27 -1.23
CA ALA A 59 -6.98 2.89 -1.71
C ALA A 59 -7.13 1.37 -1.85
N LEU A 60 -6.13 0.68 -2.38
CA LEU A 60 -6.11 -0.77 -2.48
C LEU A 60 -6.11 -1.44 -1.09
N LEU A 61 -5.29 -0.94 -0.16
CA LEU A 61 -5.25 -1.46 1.22
C LEU A 61 -6.58 -1.26 1.95
N VAL A 62 -7.19 -0.08 1.83
CA VAL A 62 -8.51 0.22 2.43
C VAL A 62 -9.57 -0.72 1.87
N GLY A 63 -9.63 -0.90 0.55
CA GLY A 63 -10.57 -1.83 -0.08
C GLY A 63 -10.37 -3.28 0.39
N ALA A 64 -9.11 -3.73 0.51
CA ALA A 64 -8.79 -5.06 1.02
C ALA A 64 -9.25 -5.24 2.48
N LEU A 65 -9.01 -4.26 3.35
CA LEU A 65 -9.48 -4.26 4.74
C LEU A 65 -11.02 -4.22 4.86
N LEU A 66 -11.71 -3.64 3.87
CA LEU A 66 -13.18 -3.66 3.77
C LEU A 66 -13.73 -4.99 3.24
N GLY A 67 -12.87 -5.94 2.85
CA GLY A 67 -13.25 -7.25 2.33
C GLY A 67 -13.77 -7.21 0.88
N TRP A 68 -13.32 -6.25 0.08
CA TRP A 68 -13.72 -6.15 -1.32
C TRP A 68 -13.13 -7.28 -2.15
N SER A 69 -13.89 -7.71 -3.16
CA SER A 69 -13.41 -8.68 -4.14
C SER A 69 -12.28 -8.09 -5.00
N PRO A 70 -11.46 -8.94 -5.67
CA PRO A 70 -10.41 -8.46 -6.56
C PRO A 70 -10.92 -7.50 -7.64
N GLN A 71 -12.13 -7.73 -8.18
CA GLN A 71 -12.76 -6.87 -9.18
C GLN A 71 -13.10 -5.49 -8.60
N GLN A 72 -13.61 -5.43 -7.37
CA GLN A 72 -13.90 -4.16 -6.68
C GLN A 72 -12.63 -3.40 -6.34
N LEU A 73 -11.54 -4.11 -5.98
CA LEU A 73 -10.24 -3.49 -5.70
C LEU A 73 -9.64 -2.81 -6.94
N MET A 74 -9.97 -3.29 -8.14
CA MET A 74 -9.47 -2.68 -9.39
C MET A 74 -10.17 -1.36 -9.74
N ASP A 75 -11.30 -1.05 -9.14
CA ASP A 75 -11.93 0.26 -9.26
C ASP A 75 -11.55 1.15 -8.08
N VAL A 76 -10.50 1.93 -8.23
CA VAL A 76 -10.05 2.92 -7.23
C VAL A 76 -10.59 4.33 -7.49
N SER A 77 -11.48 4.51 -8.47
CA SER A 77 -12.05 5.82 -8.84
C SER A 77 -12.77 6.51 -7.67
N TRP A 78 -13.34 5.72 -6.75
CA TRP A 78 -13.97 6.20 -5.53
C TRP A 78 -13.02 7.01 -4.63
N ALA A 79 -11.72 6.77 -4.74
CA ALA A 79 -10.68 7.36 -3.91
C ALA A 79 -9.92 8.49 -4.61
N SER A 80 -10.28 8.82 -5.87
CA SER A 80 -9.55 9.82 -6.65
C SER A 80 -9.40 11.14 -5.89
N THR A 81 -8.16 11.61 -5.83
CA THR A 81 -7.72 12.88 -5.24
C THR A 81 -7.34 13.90 -6.33
N GLY A 82 -7.45 13.53 -7.60
CA GLY A 82 -7.17 14.37 -8.76
C GLY A 82 -6.34 13.68 -9.84
N ALA A 83 -5.96 14.42 -10.88
CA ALA A 83 -5.34 13.88 -12.09
C ALA A 83 -4.10 13.01 -11.85
N ALA A 84 -3.22 13.38 -10.91
CA ALA A 84 -2.02 12.61 -10.61
C ALA A 84 -2.35 11.21 -10.04
N PHE A 85 -3.40 11.12 -9.21
CA PHE A 85 -3.94 9.84 -8.72
C PHE A 85 -4.46 9.00 -9.89
N ASP A 86 -5.29 9.60 -10.76
CA ASP A 86 -5.95 8.90 -11.87
C ASP A 86 -4.93 8.38 -12.88
N GLU A 87 -3.92 9.18 -13.22
CA GLU A 87 -2.79 8.77 -14.06
C GLU A 87 -1.99 7.63 -13.44
N MET A 88 -1.73 7.69 -12.13
CA MET A 88 -1.02 6.63 -11.43
C MET A 88 -1.85 5.35 -11.40
N ALA A 89 -3.13 5.41 -11.09
CA ALA A 89 -4.02 4.26 -11.11
C ALA A 89 -4.03 3.58 -12.49
N ALA A 90 -4.11 4.35 -13.57
CA ALA A 90 -4.05 3.82 -14.94
C ALA A 90 -2.71 3.14 -15.27
N ARG A 91 -1.60 3.51 -14.62
CA ARG A 91 -0.28 2.91 -14.83
C ARG A 91 -0.08 1.59 -14.07
N VAL A 92 -0.77 1.41 -12.95
CA VAL A 92 -0.51 0.29 -12.01
C VAL A 92 -1.67 -0.70 -11.91
N ILE A 93 -2.82 -0.38 -12.47
CA ILE A 93 -3.98 -1.26 -12.50
C ILE A 93 -4.31 -1.58 -13.96
N SER A 94 -4.24 -2.86 -14.32
CA SER A 94 -4.59 -3.33 -15.65
C SER A 94 -5.56 -4.51 -15.57
N PRO A 95 -6.66 -4.52 -16.35
CA PRO A 95 -7.53 -5.68 -16.45
C PRO A 95 -6.89 -6.82 -17.25
N ASP A 96 -5.86 -6.55 -18.07
CA ASP A 96 -5.22 -7.51 -18.95
C ASP A 96 -4.14 -8.33 -18.20
N PRO A 97 -4.32 -9.67 -18.04
CA PRO A 97 -3.33 -10.52 -17.38
C PRO A 97 -1.98 -10.54 -18.10
N GLN A 98 -1.96 -10.40 -19.44
CA GLN A 98 -0.69 -10.40 -20.20
C GLN A 98 0.12 -9.14 -19.92
N VAL A 99 -0.55 -8.00 -19.78
CA VAL A 99 0.10 -6.75 -19.33
C VAL A 99 0.66 -6.92 -17.93
N ARG A 100 -0.11 -7.50 -17.00
CA ARG A 100 0.37 -7.71 -15.62
C ARG A 100 1.54 -8.68 -15.55
N ALA A 101 1.51 -9.76 -16.33
CA ALA A 101 2.63 -10.72 -16.39
C ALA A 101 3.93 -10.06 -16.91
N SER A 102 3.86 -9.05 -17.77
CA SER A 102 5.04 -8.32 -18.24
C SER A 102 5.76 -7.56 -17.14
N TRP A 103 5.09 -7.23 -16.03
CA TRP A 103 5.64 -6.48 -14.89
C TRP A 103 6.68 -7.28 -14.09
N GLU A 104 6.69 -8.62 -14.22
CA GLU A 104 7.70 -9.47 -13.57
C GLU A 104 9.14 -9.13 -13.99
N ALA A 105 9.31 -8.55 -15.16
CA ALA A 105 10.63 -8.10 -15.65
C ALA A 105 11.12 -6.80 -14.99
N GLU A 106 10.24 -6.09 -14.26
CA GLU A 106 10.50 -4.76 -13.72
C GLU A 106 10.64 -4.81 -12.18
N THR A 107 11.78 -5.28 -11.68
CA THR A 107 12.01 -5.57 -10.26
C THR A 107 12.88 -4.52 -9.53
N SER A 108 12.96 -3.31 -10.04
CA SER A 108 13.75 -2.24 -9.41
C SER A 108 13.03 -1.62 -8.20
N GLY A 109 13.78 -0.83 -7.42
CA GLY A 109 13.23 -0.02 -6.31
C GLY A 109 12.35 1.16 -6.72
N TYR A 110 11.91 1.23 -7.98
CA TYR A 110 10.99 2.25 -8.46
C TYR A 110 9.56 1.98 -7.97
N ILE A 111 8.91 3.00 -7.41
CA ILE A 111 7.63 2.86 -6.71
C ILE A 111 6.52 2.24 -7.57
N VAL A 112 6.48 2.57 -8.86
CA VAL A 112 5.49 2.03 -9.81
C VAL A 112 5.66 0.52 -9.99
N ASN A 113 6.91 0.04 -10.04
CA ASN A 113 7.19 -1.39 -10.20
C ASN A 113 6.74 -2.19 -8.97
N GLY A 114 7.06 -1.71 -7.76
CA GLY A 114 6.58 -2.34 -6.54
C GLY A 114 5.05 -2.40 -6.46
N LEU A 115 4.38 -1.33 -6.88
CA LEU A 115 2.91 -1.29 -6.87
C LEU A 115 2.29 -2.21 -7.93
N ARG A 116 2.87 -2.25 -9.15
CA ARG A 116 2.47 -3.20 -10.21
C ARG A 116 2.62 -4.65 -9.76
N LEU A 117 3.76 -4.99 -9.14
CA LEU A 117 4.00 -6.34 -8.64
C LEU A 117 3.03 -6.72 -7.52
N ALA A 118 2.63 -5.78 -6.66
CA ALA A 118 1.62 -6.03 -5.64
C ALA A 118 0.25 -6.32 -6.25
N VAL A 119 -0.16 -5.58 -7.28
CA VAL A 119 -1.41 -5.82 -8.03
C VAL A 119 -1.36 -7.14 -8.78
N HIS A 120 -0.26 -7.43 -9.48
CA HIS A 120 -0.04 -8.71 -10.17
C HIS A 120 -0.10 -9.89 -9.18
N GLY A 121 0.61 -9.79 -8.06
CA GLY A 121 0.60 -10.83 -7.02
C GLY A 121 -0.80 -11.13 -6.47
N LEU A 122 -1.64 -10.10 -6.33
CA LEU A 122 -3.01 -10.28 -5.84
C LEU A 122 -3.93 -10.93 -6.87
N LEU A 123 -3.79 -10.60 -8.15
CA LEU A 123 -4.75 -10.97 -9.19
C LEU A 123 -4.41 -12.26 -9.93
N ASP A 124 -3.13 -12.55 -10.09
CA ASP A 124 -2.67 -13.58 -11.02
C ASP A 124 -2.08 -14.82 -10.33
N PHE A 125 -1.98 -14.82 -9.01
CA PHE A 125 -1.51 -15.95 -8.23
C PHE A 125 -2.64 -16.54 -7.37
N PRO A 126 -2.65 -17.89 -7.16
CA PRO A 126 -3.76 -18.57 -6.49
C PRO A 126 -3.77 -18.38 -4.98
N SER A 127 -2.66 -17.94 -4.38
CA SER A 127 -2.56 -17.78 -2.92
C SER A 127 -1.56 -16.71 -2.51
N PHE A 128 -1.69 -16.24 -1.27
CA PHE A 128 -0.70 -15.39 -0.62
C PHE A 128 0.72 -15.96 -0.72
N LYS A 129 0.85 -17.27 -0.44
CA LYS A 129 2.13 -17.96 -0.45
C LYS A 129 2.77 -17.97 -1.83
N ASP A 130 2.00 -18.34 -2.87
CA ASP A 130 2.54 -18.49 -4.22
C ASP A 130 3.01 -17.15 -4.78
N ALA A 131 2.21 -16.09 -4.60
CA ALA A 131 2.59 -14.75 -5.00
C ALA A 131 3.83 -14.23 -4.25
N THR A 132 3.87 -14.42 -2.91
CA THR A 132 5.03 -14.00 -2.11
C THR A 132 6.30 -14.70 -2.59
N LEU A 133 6.26 -16.01 -2.83
CA LEU A 133 7.41 -16.76 -3.31
C LEU A 133 7.83 -16.35 -4.73
N ALA A 134 6.87 -16.11 -5.62
CA ALA A 134 7.17 -15.65 -6.96
C ALA A 134 7.91 -14.31 -6.92
N ILE A 135 7.35 -13.30 -6.23
CA ILE A 135 7.94 -11.96 -6.16
C ILE A 135 9.31 -11.99 -5.45
N ALA A 136 9.44 -12.72 -4.35
CA ALA A 136 10.70 -12.83 -3.62
C ALA A 136 11.83 -13.48 -4.42
N ASN A 137 11.51 -14.28 -5.45
CA ASN A 137 12.50 -14.95 -6.29
C ASN A 137 12.78 -14.22 -7.63
N MET A 138 12.15 -13.08 -7.90
CA MET A 138 12.37 -12.33 -9.14
C MET A 138 13.75 -11.65 -9.22
N GLY A 139 14.45 -11.49 -8.09
CA GLY A 139 15.71 -10.72 -8.04
C GLY A 139 15.48 -9.21 -8.00
N GLY A 140 16.53 -8.43 -8.21
CA GLY A 140 16.47 -6.97 -8.06
C GLY A 140 16.12 -6.56 -6.63
N ASP A 141 15.15 -5.67 -6.46
CA ASP A 141 14.64 -5.21 -5.15
C ASP A 141 13.51 -6.12 -4.63
N SER A 142 13.73 -7.44 -4.72
CA SER A 142 12.69 -8.45 -4.48
C SER A 142 12.20 -8.52 -3.05
N ASP A 143 13.02 -8.24 -2.07
CA ASP A 143 12.66 -8.17 -0.65
C ASP A 143 11.66 -7.04 -0.39
N THR A 144 11.94 -5.84 -0.88
CA THR A 144 11.04 -4.70 -0.76
C THR A 144 9.75 -4.91 -1.56
N ASN A 145 9.83 -5.44 -2.78
CA ASN A 145 8.66 -5.72 -3.60
C ASN A 145 7.76 -6.80 -2.96
N ALA A 146 8.37 -7.84 -2.37
CA ALA A 146 7.62 -8.85 -1.61
C ALA A 146 6.98 -8.26 -0.34
N ALA A 147 7.64 -7.31 0.33
CA ALA A 147 7.07 -6.62 1.49
C ALA A 147 5.89 -5.72 1.09
N ILE A 148 5.95 -5.03 -0.05
CA ILE A 148 4.83 -4.24 -0.58
C ILE A 148 3.64 -5.16 -0.90
N TYR A 149 3.88 -6.26 -1.64
CA TYR A 149 2.83 -7.25 -1.87
C TYR A 149 2.28 -7.81 -0.54
N GLY A 150 3.15 -8.11 0.41
CA GLY A 150 2.79 -8.66 1.72
C GLY A 150 1.78 -7.81 2.48
N GLN A 151 1.85 -6.48 2.36
CA GLN A 151 0.85 -5.58 2.93
C GLN A 151 -0.52 -5.77 2.27
N LEU A 152 -0.58 -5.76 0.94
CA LEU A 152 -1.84 -5.90 0.19
C LEU A 152 -2.42 -7.31 0.31
N GLY A 153 -1.59 -8.33 0.09
CA GLY A 153 -2.00 -9.72 0.21
C GLY A 153 -2.39 -10.09 1.63
N GLY A 154 -1.65 -9.58 2.64
CA GLY A 154 -1.99 -9.78 4.06
C GLY A 154 -3.33 -9.14 4.44
N ALA A 155 -3.61 -7.93 3.96
CA ALA A 155 -4.89 -7.26 4.17
C ALA A 155 -6.05 -7.99 3.47
N PHE A 156 -5.81 -8.57 2.30
CA PHE A 156 -6.82 -9.25 1.50
C PHE A 156 -7.11 -10.68 1.99
N TYR A 157 -6.08 -11.49 2.20
CA TYR A 157 -6.23 -12.91 2.54
C TYR A 157 -6.35 -13.15 4.06
N GLY A 158 -5.91 -12.22 4.89
CA GLY A 158 -5.84 -12.36 6.33
C GLY A 158 -4.66 -13.20 6.80
N ILE A 159 -4.45 -13.21 8.13
CA ILE A 159 -3.29 -13.85 8.77
C ILE A 159 -3.22 -15.36 8.58
N GLU A 160 -4.37 -16.02 8.47
CA GLU A 160 -4.42 -17.49 8.32
C GLU A 160 -3.94 -17.97 6.94
N ALA A 161 -3.91 -17.09 5.94
CA ALA A 161 -3.34 -17.40 4.64
C ALA A 161 -1.80 -17.37 4.62
N ILE A 162 -1.18 -16.78 5.65
CA ILE A 162 0.28 -16.77 5.81
C ILE A 162 0.70 -18.12 6.41
N PRO A 163 1.61 -18.90 5.77
CA PRO A 163 2.05 -20.18 6.30
C PRO A 163 2.52 -20.09 7.76
N ALA A 164 2.03 -20.98 8.62
CA ALA A 164 2.38 -20.98 10.04
C ALA A 164 3.89 -21.04 10.25
N SER A 165 4.60 -21.86 9.46
CA SER A 165 6.07 -21.95 9.51
C SER A 165 6.80 -20.65 9.17
N TRP A 166 6.15 -19.70 8.47
CA TRP A 166 6.71 -18.38 8.25
C TRP A 166 6.44 -17.46 9.43
N ARG A 167 5.20 -17.47 9.93
CA ARG A 167 4.79 -16.67 11.11
C ARG A 167 5.67 -16.95 12.33
N GLU A 168 5.96 -18.24 12.59
CA GLU A 168 6.80 -18.70 13.70
C GLU A 168 8.27 -18.26 13.61
N ARG A 169 8.73 -17.87 12.41
CA ARG A 169 10.11 -17.41 12.19
C ARG A 169 10.27 -15.89 12.15
N VAL A 170 9.17 -15.15 12.22
CA VAL A 170 9.23 -13.69 12.22
C VAL A 170 9.88 -13.22 13.50
N HIS A 171 11.00 -12.52 13.39
CA HIS A 171 11.63 -11.88 14.54
C HIS A 171 10.68 -10.84 15.14
N LEU A 172 10.49 -10.85 16.47
CA LEU A 172 9.54 -10.00 17.17
C LEU A 172 8.07 -10.18 16.70
N GLY A 173 7.68 -11.38 16.25
CA GLY A 173 6.35 -11.63 15.69
C GLY A 173 5.21 -11.29 16.65
N GLU A 174 5.33 -11.63 17.95
CA GLU A 174 4.32 -11.29 18.98
C GLU A 174 4.21 -9.78 19.20
N GLU A 175 5.34 -9.07 19.18
CA GLU A 175 5.39 -7.61 19.34
C GLU A 175 4.75 -6.89 18.14
N ILE A 176 5.02 -7.39 16.92
CA ILE A 176 4.40 -6.88 15.69
C ILE A 176 2.88 -7.11 15.73
N ASP A 177 2.41 -8.29 16.14
CA ASP A 177 0.99 -8.58 16.26
C ASP A 177 0.32 -7.66 17.28
N GLN A 178 0.94 -7.44 18.45
CA GLN A 178 0.42 -6.54 19.45
C GLN A 178 0.34 -5.09 18.94
N LEU A 179 1.40 -4.58 18.30
CA LEU A 179 1.41 -3.25 17.72
C LEU A 179 0.33 -3.08 16.64
N ALA A 180 0.10 -4.12 15.82
CA ALA A 180 -0.96 -4.08 14.81
C ALA A 180 -2.36 -3.99 15.45
N ARG A 181 -2.61 -4.71 16.55
CA ARG A 181 -3.86 -4.61 17.33
C ARG A 181 -4.03 -3.23 17.93
N ASP A 182 -2.98 -2.70 18.56
CA ASP A 182 -3.00 -1.37 19.17
C ASP A 182 -3.32 -0.28 18.12
N LEU A 183 -2.78 -0.41 16.90
CA LEU A 183 -3.11 0.49 15.79
C LEU A 183 -4.58 0.39 15.36
N VAL A 184 -5.15 -0.82 15.35
CA VAL A 184 -6.59 -1.02 15.05
C VAL A 184 -7.47 -0.35 16.11
N ASP A 185 -7.05 -0.38 17.37
CA ASP A 185 -7.80 0.20 18.47
C ASP A 185 -7.53 1.70 18.69
N LEU A 186 -6.50 2.22 18.01
CA LEU A 186 -6.16 3.63 18.06
C LEU A 186 -7.34 4.51 17.59
N ARG A 187 -7.69 5.51 18.39
CA ARG A 187 -8.65 6.55 18.02
C ARG A 187 -7.87 7.83 17.71
N LEU A 188 -7.73 8.14 16.44
CA LEU A 188 -7.13 9.40 16.01
C LEU A 188 -8.12 10.53 16.26
N GLU A 189 -7.72 11.52 17.03
CA GLU A 189 -8.46 12.77 17.11
C GLU A 189 -8.50 13.44 15.73
N ALA A 190 -9.61 14.15 15.44
CA ALA A 190 -9.65 14.98 14.24
C ALA A 190 -8.48 15.97 14.27
N PRO A 191 -7.77 16.22 13.17
CA PRO A 191 -6.72 17.21 13.15
C PRO A 191 -7.32 18.54 13.63
N ARG A 192 -6.72 19.12 14.70
CA ARG A 192 -7.08 20.47 15.14
C ARG A 192 -6.82 21.39 13.95
N THR A 193 -7.87 22.02 13.45
CA THR A 193 -7.69 23.05 12.44
C THR A 193 -7.15 24.28 13.15
N ARG A 194 -6.23 25.02 12.52
CA ARG A 194 -5.63 26.27 13.06
C ARG A 194 -6.66 27.36 13.40
N PHE A 195 -7.93 27.10 13.05
CA PHE A 195 -9.06 28.02 13.28
C PHE A 195 -9.80 27.76 14.60
N ASP A 196 -9.46 26.70 15.34
CA ASP A 196 -10.13 26.39 16.62
C ASP A 196 -9.46 27.09 17.83
N GLU A 197 -8.39 27.86 17.61
CA GLU A 197 -7.66 28.58 18.68
C GLU A 197 -8.11 30.07 18.86
N ASP A 198 -9.01 30.57 18.00
CA ASP A 198 -9.45 32.00 18.03
C ASP A 198 -10.95 32.19 18.35
N LEU A 199 -11.59 31.26 19.11
CA LEU A 199 -12.96 31.48 19.63
C LEU A 199 -13.02 31.43 21.14
#